data_4e2b7529bf6a5b5c552a99cab7819477
#
_entry.id   4e2b7529bf6a5b5c552a99cab7819477
#
_cell.length_a   1.000
_cell.length_b   1.000
_cell.length_c   1.000
_cell.angle_alpha   90.00
_cell.angle_beta   90.00
_cell.angle_gamma   90.00
#
_symmetry.space_group_name_H-M   'P 1'
#
loop_
_entity.id
_entity.type
_entity.pdbx_description
1 polymer ?
#
loop_
_entity_poly.entity_id
_entity_poly.type
_entity_poly.pdbx_seq_one_letter_code
_entity_poly.pdbx_strand_id
1 'polypeptide(L)'
;MTASEFLADAKKLILMSCGDINEQMAELKVIHATTFFSLGIERLLKFVLAEINPVFVLSSGDFKNAAPCLYKHKFVNGDQHGVMSSKPDTDVVSFRVAMQRALIFSTGVKENSQLLFSLANYRDILAHRPLSELDVAKANRLLAKDGYKLVNDICSERSLLVQEFFGDDHDRLRDLSRKIQSEEDFSREMVTRLDEHKALWLGRTSQPEFIKQAKDITQSLLTSSGHDFSYVPFTCPACAQEAVARIEPDYDYDPAEKSSYVTGVFVDSINCYFCGLKLQDYEELNYVDANSIFGDGRDLV
;
A
#
# COMPACT_ATOMS: atom_id res chain seq x y z
N MET A 1 23.43 -7.29 -4.04
CA MET A 1 23.04 -6.00 -3.45
C MET A 1 23.16 -6.08 -1.93
N THR A 2 23.70 -5.05 -1.29
CA THR A 2 23.91 -4.97 0.15
C THR A 2 22.84 -4.07 0.79
N ALA A 3 22.66 -4.13 2.11
CA ALA A 3 21.75 -3.23 2.83
C ALA A 3 22.10 -1.75 2.55
N SER A 4 23.39 -1.39 2.54
CA SER A 4 23.84 -0.02 2.26
C SER A 4 23.49 0.46 0.84
N GLU A 5 23.52 -0.41 -0.16
CA GLU A 5 23.10 -0.08 -1.53
C GLU A 5 21.59 0.19 -1.59
N PHE A 6 20.78 -0.65 -0.94
CA PHE A 6 19.35 -0.41 -0.84
C PHE A 6 19.01 0.91 -0.12
N LEU A 7 19.73 1.23 0.96
CA LEU A 7 19.55 2.47 1.69
C LEU A 7 19.91 3.70 0.85
N ALA A 8 21.03 3.65 0.13
CA ALA A 8 21.44 4.73 -0.77
C ALA A 8 20.43 4.97 -1.89
N ASP A 9 19.93 3.90 -2.50
CA ASP A 9 18.89 3.98 -3.53
C ASP A 9 17.58 4.54 -2.95
N ALA A 10 17.17 4.09 -1.76
CA ALA A 10 15.97 4.57 -1.08
C ALA A 10 16.02 6.09 -0.86
N LYS A 11 17.14 6.59 -0.28
CA LYS A 11 17.37 8.03 -0.06
C LYS A 11 17.25 8.81 -1.36
N LYS A 12 17.96 8.37 -2.40
CA LYS A 12 17.95 9.04 -3.70
C LYS A 12 16.55 9.11 -4.32
N LEU A 13 15.83 8.00 -4.33
CA LEU A 13 14.50 7.90 -4.97
C LEU A 13 13.46 8.72 -4.19
N ILE A 14 13.46 8.65 -2.85
CA ILE A 14 12.57 9.48 -2.02
C ILE A 14 12.87 10.95 -2.23
N LEU A 15 14.15 11.35 -2.21
CA LEU A 15 14.56 12.73 -2.46
C LEU A 15 14.09 13.25 -3.83
N MET A 16 14.14 12.41 -4.89
CA MET A 16 13.63 12.76 -6.21
C MET A 16 12.14 13.03 -6.24
N SER A 17 11.36 12.45 -5.33
CA SER A 17 9.92 12.68 -5.24
C SER A 17 9.57 13.98 -4.51
N CYS A 18 10.45 14.47 -3.62
CA CYS A 18 10.13 15.52 -2.65
C CYS A 18 9.77 16.87 -3.30
N GLY A 19 10.52 17.28 -4.33
CA GLY A 19 10.32 18.57 -4.98
C GLY A 19 8.97 18.74 -5.67
N ASP A 20 8.31 17.64 -5.99
CA ASP A 20 6.98 17.65 -6.61
C ASP A 20 5.83 17.62 -5.59
N ILE A 21 6.08 17.16 -4.35
CA ILE A 21 5.06 17.03 -3.33
C ILE A 21 4.69 18.40 -2.76
N ASN A 22 3.45 18.84 -2.97
CA ASN A 22 2.89 20.07 -2.40
C ASN A 22 1.36 19.94 -2.24
N GLU A 23 0.69 20.99 -1.76
CA GLU A 23 -0.76 20.97 -1.48
C GLU A 23 -1.61 20.81 -2.76
N GLN A 24 -1.14 21.32 -3.89
CA GLN A 24 -1.85 21.27 -5.17
C GLN A 24 -0.89 20.88 -6.29
N MET A 25 -0.85 19.59 -6.60
CA MET A 25 0.00 19.08 -7.65
C MET A 25 -0.75 18.94 -8.99
N ALA A 26 -0.09 19.32 -10.06
CA ALA A 26 -0.52 18.90 -11.39
C ALA A 26 -0.39 17.37 -11.52
N GLU A 27 -1.27 16.76 -12.30
CA GLU A 27 -1.33 15.29 -12.48
C GLU A 27 0.04 14.65 -12.79
N LEU A 28 0.80 15.24 -13.72
CA LEU A 28 2.13 14.74 -14.09
C LEU A 28 3.11 14.74 -12.90
N LYS A 29 3.00 15.71 -12.01
CA LYS A 29 3.83 15.78 -10.79
C LYS A 29 3.43 14.72 -9.79
N VAL A 30 2.12 14.45 -9.63
CA VAL A 30 1.64 13.34 -8.80
C VAL A 30 2.16 12.00 -9.31
N ILE A 31 2.07 11.77 -10.62
CA ILE A 31 2.59 10.55 -11.25
C ILE A 31 4.07 10.39 -10.96
N HIS A 32 4.86 11.45 -11.19
CA HIS A 32 6.31 11.45 -10.95
C HIS A 32 6.62 11.19 -9.47
N ALA A 33 6.04 11.97 -8.57
CA ALA A 33 6.24 11.82 -7.13
C ALA A 33 5.86 10.42 -6.63
N THR A 34 4.67 9.92 -7.02
CA THR A 34 4.19 8.58 -6.64
C THR A 34 5.13 7.48 -7.12
N THR A 35 5.60 7.59 -8.36
CA THR A 35 6.52 6.60 -8.95
C THR A 35 7.82 6.54 -8.16
N PHE A 36 8.51 7.68 -7.97
CA PHE A 36 9.79 7.69 -7.29
C PHE A 36 9.66 7.38 -5.81
N PHE A 37 8.63 7.88 -5.15
CA PHE A 37 8.38 7.59 -3.75
C PHE A 37 8.13 6.10 -3.53
N SER A 38 7.24 5.47 -4.31
CA SER A 38 6.95 4.04 -4.17
C SER A 38 8.16 3.15 -4.42
N LEU A 39 8.99 3.50 -5.43
CA LEU A 39 10.27 2.82 -5.67
C LEU A 39 11.25 3.01 -4.50
N GLY A 40 11.30 4.22 -3.94
CA GLY A 40 12.12 4.53 -2.77
C GLY A 40 11.70 3.74 -1.54
N ILE A 41 10.40 3.64 -1.28
CA ILE A 41 9.85 2.82 -0.20
C ILE A 41 10.15 1.33 -0.43
N GLU A 42 10.02 0.82 -1.64
CA GLU A 42 10.44 -0.55 -1.95
C GLU A 42 11.90 -0.81 -1.57
N ARG A 43 12.80 0.13 -1.89
CA ARG A 43 14.21 0.03 -1.52
C ARG A 43 14.43 0.12 -0.01
N LEU A 44 13.66 0.96 0.67
CA LEU A 44 13.72 1.09 2.14
C LEU A 44 13.26 -0.19 2.84
N LEU A 45 12.19 -0.83 2.36
CA LEU A 45 11.74 -2.13 2.86
C LEU A 45 12.79 -3.23 2.64
N LYS A 46 13.42 -3.25 1.46
CA LYS A 46 14.51 -4.17 1.16
C LYS A 46 15.75 -3.90 2.02
N PHE A 47 16.03 -2.65 2.36
CA PHE A 47 17.06 -2.30 3.34
C PHE A 47 16.74 -2.92 4.70
N VAL A 48 15.52 -2.72 5.22
CA VAL A 48 15.08 -3.29 6.52
C VAL A 48 15.28 -4.81 6.56
N LEU A 49 14.94 -5.51 5.49
CA LEU A 49 15.13 -6.96 5.38
C LEU A 49 16.60 -7.35 5.27
N ALA A 50 17.36 -6.67 4.43
CA ALA A 50 18.77 -6.97 4.18
C ALA A 50 19.67 -6.67 5.38
N GLU A 51 19.29 -5.71 6.23
CA GLU A 51 19.98 -5.41 7.48
C GLU A 51 19.88 -6.58 8.46
N ILE A 52 18.76 -7.27 8.49
CA ILE A 52 18.54 -8.44 9.33
C ILE A 52 19.25 -9.66 8.70
N ASN A 53 18.93 -9.95 7.44
CA ASN A 53 19.57 -11.01 6.68
C ASN A 53 19.41 -10.76 5.17
N PRO A 54 20.50 -10.67 4.39
CA PRO A 54 20.43 -10.44 2.95
C PRO A 54 19.59 -11.47 2.17
N VAL A 55 19.40 -12.66 2.71
CA VAL A 55 18.57 -13.72 2.07
C VAL A 55 17.10 -13.32 2.04
N PHE A 56 16.65 -12.49 2.98
CA PHE A 56 15.24 -12.06 3.04
C PHE A 56 14.81 -11.16 1.89
N VAL A 57 15.75 -10.62 1.11
CA VAL A 57 15.45 -9.85 -0.10
C VAL A 57 15.47 -10.67 -1.38
N LEU A 58 15.79 -11.95 -1.32
CA LEU A 58 15.81 -12.82 -2.50
C LEU A 58 14.42 -13.38 -2.82
N SER A 59 14.11 -13.52 -4.10
CA SER A 59 12.90 -14.18 -4.57
C SER A 59 12.91 -15.68 -4.25
N SER A 60 14.09 -16.30 -4.29
CA SER A 60 14.32 -17.68 -3.85
C SER A 60 15.42 -17.72 -2.81
N GLY A 61 15.13 -18.32 -1.65
CA GLY A 61 16.07 -18.53 -0.55
C GLY A 61 16.83 -19.84 -0.61
N ASP A 62 16.86 -20.54 -1.75
CA ASP A 62 17.61 -21.77 -1.90
C ASP A 62 19.12 -21.54 -1.68
N PHE A 63 19.86 -22.63 -1.40
CA PHE A 63 21.29 -22.53 -1.10
C PHE A 63 22.08 -21.86 -2.22
N LYS A 64 21.72 -22.09 -3.48
CA LYS A 64 22.39 -21.54 -4.65
C LYS A 64 22.34 -20.01 -4.68
N ASN A 65 21.21 -19.43 -4.30
CA ASN A 65 20.99 -17.98 -4.26
C ASN A 65 21.45 -17.38 -2.92
N ALA A 66 21.22 -18.08 -1.82
CA ALA A 66 21.55 -17.61 -0.47
C ALA A 66 23.06 -17.58 -0.20
N ALA A 67 23.79 -18.60 -0.63
CA ALA A 67 25.21 -18.71 -0.33
C ALA A 67 26.06 -17.56 -0.89
N PRO A 68 25.90 -17.08 -2.14
CA PRO A 68 26.60 -15.90 -2.64
C PRO A 68 26.26 -14.61 -1.88
N CYS A 69 25.03 -14.45 -1.40
CA CYS A 69 24.63 -13.29 -0.60
C CYS A 69 25.29 -13.26 0.76
N LEU A 70 25.35 -14.40 1.45
CA LEU A 70 25.89 -14.51 2.79
C LEU A 70 27.43 -14.58 2.82
N TYR A 71 28.03 -15.16 1.81
CA TYR A 71 29.44 -15.50 1.78
C TYR A 71 30.16 -14.95 0.55
N LYS A 72 29.76 -13.77 0.06
CA LYS A 72 30.32 -13.13 -1.14
C LYS A 72 31.85 -13.10 -1.15
N HIS A 73 32.48 -12.87 -0.01
CA HIS A 73 33.93 -12.84 0.16
C HIS A 73 34.61 -14.22 0.16
N LYS A 74 33.85 -15.30 0.34
CA LYS A 74 34.33 -16.69 0.31
C LYS A 74 34.07 -17.37 -1.03
N PHE A 75 33.24 -16.78 -1.88
CA PHE A 75 33.04 -17.24 -3.25
C PHE A 75 34.20 -16.74 -4.12
N VAL A 76 35.21 -17.56 -4.25
CA VAL A 76 36.34 -17.29 -5.13
C VAL A 76 35.91 -17.50 -6.57
N ASN A 77 35.86 -16.40 -7.32
CA ASN A 77 35.81 -16.36 -8.78
C ASN A 77 35.09 -17.52 -9.46
N GLY A 78 33.79 -17.44 -9.50
CA GLY A 78 32.98 -18.27 -10.38
C GLY A 78 33.26 -19.75 -10.21
N ASP A 79 32.42 -20.45 -10.68
CA ASP A 79 32.34 -21.88 -10.71
C ASP A 79 33.57 -22.55 -11.42
N GLN A 80 34.69 -22.61 -10.74
CA GLN A 80 35.86 -23.38 -11.27
C GLN A 80 35.59 -24.89 -11.33
N HIS A 81 34.49 -25.37 -10.76
CA HIS A 81 34.17 -26.79 -10.65
C HIS A 81 32.82 -27.19 -11.26
N GLY A 82 32.15 -26.32 -12.01
CA GLY A 82 30.89 -26.66 -12.67
C GLY A 82 29.69 -26.89 -11.71
N VAL A 83 29.86 -26.60 -10.40
CA VAL A 83 28.82 -26.83 -9.40
C VAL A 83 27.72 -25.74 -9.48
N MET A 84 28.05 -24.60 -10.07
CA MET A 84 27.12 -23.47 -10.27
C MET A 84 27.07 -23.09 -11.75
N SER A 85 26.53 -23.97 -12.58
CA SER A 85 26.45 -23.81 -14.04
C SER A 85 25.57 -22.65 -14.53
N SER A 86 24.91 -21.94 -13.63
CA SER A 86 24.11 -20.73 -13.93
C SER A 86 24.46 -19.65 -12.93
N LYS A 87 24.45 -18.38 -13.38
CA LYS A 87 24.50 -17.25 -12.46
C LYS A 87 23.46 -17.45 -11.37
N PRO A 88 23.78 -17.18 -10.08
CA PRO A 88 22.77 -17.19 -9.04
C PRO A 88 21.62 -16.30 -9.50
N ASP A 89 20.39 -16.77 -9.33
CA ASP A 89 19.23 -15.94 -9.52
C ASP A 89 19.33 -14.83 -8.45
N THR A 90 19.61 -13.62 -8.91
CA THR A 90 19.75 -12.45 -8.05
C THR A 90 18.45 -11.64 -8.03
N ASP A 91 17.36 -12.22 -8.53
CA ASP A 91 16.07 -11.56 -8.50
C ASP A 91 15.68 -11.28 -7.05
N VAL A 92 15.37 -10.04 -6.84
CA VAL A 92 14.90 -9.56 -5.54
C VAL A 92 13.38 -9.57 -5.51
N VAL A 93 12.84 -9.78 -4.33
CA VAL A 93 11.39 -9.77 -4.11
C VAL A 93 10.72 -8.50 -4.64
N SER A 94 9.46 -8.63 -5.04
CA SER A 94 8.60 -7.50 -5.42
C SER A 94 8.32 -6.59 -4.22
N PHE A 95 7.70 -5.43 -4.49
CA PHE A 95 7.28 -4.50 -3.45
C PHE A 95 6.38 -5.19 -2.41
N ARG A 96 5.32 -5.89 -2.85
CA ARG A 96 4.37 -6.56 -1.97
C ARG A 96 5.05 -7.61 -1.08
N VAL A 97 5.88 -8.45 -1.66
CA VAL A 97 6.60 -9.48 -0.89
C VAL A 97 7.61 -8.85 0.08
N ALA A 98 8.31 -7.79 -0.32
CA ALA A 98 9.19 -7.06 0.59
C ALA A 98 8.43 -6.47 1.77
N MET A 99 7.25 -5.90 1.53
CA MET A 99 6.36 -5.37 2.54
C MET A 99 5.91 -6.45 3.52
N GLN A 100 5.37 -7.57 3.02
CA GLN A 100 4.91 -8.69 3.85
C GLN A 100 5.99 -9.22 4.76
N ARG A 101 7.19 -9.43 4.21
CA ARG A 101 8.33 -9.88 5.02
C ARG A 101 8.75 -8.83 6.05
N ALA A 102 8.76 -7.55 5.67
CA ALA A 102 9.14 -6.46 6.58
C ALA A 102 8.14 -6.24 7.72
N LEU A 103 6.84 -6.54 7.53
CA LEU A 103 5.82 -6.52 8.59
C LEU A 103 6.18 -7.40 9.79
N ILE A 104 6.96 -8.47 9.58
CA ILE A 104 7.38 -9.38 10.64
C ILE A 104 8.47 -8.75 11.52
N PHE A 105 9.29 -7.88 10.94
CA PHE A 105 10.55 -7.43 11.53
C PHE A 105 10.61 -5.94 11.89
N SER A 106 9.57 -5.18 11.54
CA SER A 106 9.55 -3.73 11.75
C SER A 106 8.20 -3.26 12.24
N THR A 107 8.20 -2.64 13.43
CA THR A 107 7.01 -2.02 14.01
C THR A 107 6.56 -0.83 13.16
N GLY A 108 7.50 -0.01 12.68
CA GLY A 108 7.20 1.14 11.81
C GLY A 108 6.53 0.71 10.50
N VAL A 109 6.95 -0.42 9.91
CA VAL A 109 6.29 -1.00 8.75
C VAL A 109 4.90 -1.52 9.09
N LYS A 110 4.75 -2.23 10.22
CA LYS A 110 3.48 -2.80 10.66
C LYS A 110 2.43 -1.73 10.93
N GLU A 111 2.78 -0.67 11.63
CA GLU A 111 1.88 0.44 11.94
C GLU A 111 1.44 1.23 10.70
N ASN A 112 2.23 1.19 9.63
CA ASN A 112 1.94 1.86 8.36
C ASN A 112 1.51 0.87 7.25
N SER A 113 1.04 -0.33 7.60
CA SER A 113 0.72 -1.38 6.62
C SER A 113 -0.32 -0.96 5.58
N GLN A 114 -1.40 -0.31 6.01
CA GLN A 114 -2.46 0.14 5.09
C GLN A 114 -1.99 1.22 4.12
N LEU A 115 -1.13 2.14 4.58
CA LEU A 115 -0.48 3.09 3.71
C LEU A 115 0.36 2.38 2.63
N LEU A 116 1.12 1.37 3.03
CA LEU A 116 1.94 0.59 2.12
C LEU A 116 1.11 -0.16 1.07
N PHE A 117 -0.05 -0.69 1.45
CA PHE A 117 -1.01 -1.28 0.50
C PHE A 117 -1.54 -0.25 -0.49
N SER A 118 -1.87 0.97 -0.02
CA SER A 118 -2.33 2.05 -0.91
C SER A 118 -1.24 2.46 -1.90
N LEU A 119 0.02 2.58 -1.45
CA LEU A 119 1.16 2.84 -2.33
C LEU A 119 1.36 1.73 -3.38
N ALA A 120 1.20 0.46 -2.97
CA ALA A 120 1.27 -0.65 -3.89
C ALA A 120 0.18 -0.58 -4.97
N ASN A 121 -1.06 -0.22 -4.59
CA ASN A 121 -2.16 -0.05 -5.53
C ASN A 121 -1.93 1.11 -6.51
N TYR A 122 -1.47 2.26 -6.02
CA TYR A 122 -1.14 3.38 -6.93
C TYR A 122 -0.03 3.02 -7.90
N ARG A 123 1.00 2.30 -7.44
CA ARG A 123 2.06 1.79 -8.31
C ARG A 123 1.50 0.84 -9.38
N ASP A 124 0.58 -0.03 -9.03
CA ASP A 124 -0.06 -0.96 -9.98
C ASP A 124 -0.92 -0.21 -11.00
N ILE A 125 -1.63 0.84 -10.58
CA ILE A 125 -2.35 1.73 -11.51
C ILE A 125 -1.34 2.37 -12.49
N LEU A 126 -0.29 2.99 -11.98
CA LEU A 126 0.71 3.65 -12.81
C LEU A 126 1.44 2.71 -13.79
N ALA A 127 1.61 1.44 -13.42
CA ALA A 127 2.32 0.47 -14.23
C ALA A 127 1.44 -0.29 -15.23
N HIS A 128 0.15 -0.50 -14.91
CA HIS A 128 -0.67 -1.51 -15.60
C HIS A 128 -2.09 -1.07 -15.93
N ARG A 129 -2.56 0.09 -15.42
CA ARG A 129 -3.96 0.53 -15.59
C ARG A 129 -4.03 1.89 -16.26
N PRO A 130 -5.20 2.31 -16.78
CA PRO A 130 -5.40 3.65 -17.29
C PRO A 130 -5.15 4.72 -16.21
N LEU A 131 -4.44 5.78 -16.55
CA LEU A 131 -4.15 6.89 -15.63
C LEU A 131 -5.42 7.58 -15.11
N SER A 132 -6.54 7.48 -15.84
CA SER A 132 -7.83 7.99 -15.40
C SER A 132 -8.37 7.31 -14.13
N GLU A 133 -7.81 6.17 -13.73
CA GLU A 133 -8.12 5.50 -12.46
C GLU A 133 -7.33 6.09 -11.28
N LEU A 134 -6.30 6.88 -11.55
CA LEU A 134 -5.52 7.55 -10.52
C LEU A 134 -6.30 8.74 -9.95
N ASP A 135 -6.67 8.65 -8.68
CA ASP A 135 -7.15 9.81 -7.94
C ASP A 135 -5.95 10.68 -7.53
N VAL A 136 -5.73 11.73 -8.32
CA VAL A 136 -4.59 12.65 -8.16
C VAL A 136 -4.60 13.31 -6.78
N ALA A 137 -5.78 13.72 -6.29
CA ALA A 137 -5.90 14.40 -4.99
C ALA A 137 -5.56 13.44 -3.84
N LYS A 138 -6.07 12.21 -3.90
CA LYS A 138 -5.77 11.19 -2.90
C LYS A 138 -4.31 10.76 -2.92
N ALA A 139 -3.73 10.57 -4.09
CA ALA A 139 -2.32 10.22 -4.21
C ALA A 139 -1.41 11.33 -3.65
N ASN A 140 -1.74 12.59 -3.93
CA ASN A 140 -1.03 13.73 -3.36
C ASN A 140 -1.12 13.76 -1.84
N ARG A 141 -2.33 13.62 -1.31
CA ARG A 141 -2.57 13.61 0.15
C ARG A 141 -1.79 12.49 0.83
N LEU A 142 -1.84 11.28 0.29
CA LEU A 142 -1.11 10.13 0.80
C LEU A 142 0.40 10.39 0.85
N LEU A 143 0.98 10.95 -0.21
CA LEU A 143 2.42 11.26 -0.23
C LEU A 143 2.77 12.36 0.77
N ALA A 144 2.00 13.44 0.78
CA ALA A 144 2.30 14.63 1.58
C ALA A 144 2.14 14.37 3.09
N LYS A 145 1.12 13.60 3.47
CA LYS A 145 0.81 13.32 4.88
C LYS A 145 1.55 12.09 5.38
N ASP A 146 1.25 10.97 4.78
CA ASP A 146 1.61 9.67 5.34
C ASP A 146 2.97 9.20 4.88
N GLY A 147 3.42 9.66 3.71
CA GLY A 147 4.74 9.34 3.21
C GLY A 147 5.85 9.81 4.13
N TYR A 148 5.75 11.04 4.66
CA TYR A 148 6.70 11.54 5.64
C TYR A 148 6.69 10.70 6.92
N LYS A 149 5.49 10.40 7.45
CA LYS A 149 5.32 9.61 8.67
C LYS A 149 5.94 8.23 8.53
N LEU A 150 5.65 7.51 7.44
CA LEU A 150 6.20 6.18 7.17
C LEU A 150 7.73 6.17 7.21
N VAL A 151 8.35 7.09 6.47
CA VAL A 151 9.82 7.17 6.42
C VAL A 151 10.38 7.53 7.80
N ASN A 152 9.75 8.47 8.51
CA ASN A 152 10.15 8.87 9.85
C ASN A 152 10.08 7.71 10.86
N ASP A 153 9.00 6.92 10.82
CA ASP A 153 8.81 5.80 11.74
C ASP A 153 9.86 4.70 11.50
N ILE A 154 10.15 4.37 10.24
CA ILE A 154 11.20 3.41 9.89
C ILE A 154 12.59 3.96 10.27
N CYS A 155 12.86 5.22 9.99
CA CYS A 155 14.13 5.86 10.35
C CYS A 155 14.35 5.87 11.86
N SER A 156 13.32 6.22 12.64
CA SER A 156 13.38 6.23 14.10
C SER A 156 13.67 4.85 14.67
N GLU A 157 13.01 3.80 14.15
CA GLU A 157 13.27 2.43 14.56
C GLU A 157 14.70 1.96 14.26
N ARG A 158 15.28 2.44 13.17
CA ARG A 158 16.59 2.03 12.67
C ARG A 158 17.72 3.02 13.02
N SER A 159 17.44 4.02 13.84
CA SER A 159 18.41 5.08 14.20
C SER A 159 19.00 5.81 12.98
N LEU A 160 18.20 5.98 11.93
CA LEU A 160 18.56 6.72 10.73
C LEU A 160 18.10 8.18 10.85
N LEU A 161 18.83 9.07 10.18
CA LEU A 161 18.44 10.49 10.10
C LEU A 161 17.41 10.69 8.97
N VAL A 162 16.18 11.00 9.34
CA VAL A 162 15.08 11.23 8.38
C VAL A 162 15.39 12.36 7.39
N GLN A 163 16.16 13.37 7.81
CA GLN A 163 16.60 14.46 6.95
C GLN A 163 17.41 14.00 5.73
N GLU A 164 18.12 12.89 5.82
CA GLU A 164 18.88 12.36 4.70
C GLU A 164 18.01 11.80 3.56
N PHE A 165 16.72 11.55 3.83
CA PHE A 165 15.75 11.11 2.83
C PHE A 165 15.04 12.26 2.15
N PHE A 166 14.86 13.38 2.84
CA PHE A 166 14.09 14.52 2.36
C PHE A 166 14.93 15.74 2.00
N GLY A 167 16.22 15.75 2.39
CA GLY A 167 17.13 16.86 2.11
C GLY A 167 16.58 18.20 2.58
N ASP A 168 16.68 19.22 1.74
CA ASP A 168 16.21 20.59 2.02
C ASP A 168 14.67 20.67 2.14
N ASP A 169 13.95 19.68 1.63
CA ASP A 169 12.49 19.60 1.71
C ASP A 169 11.99 19.05 3.06
N HIS A 170 12.88 18.59 3.95
CA HIS A 170 12.49 17.95 5.21
C HIS A 170 11.51 18.79 6.04
N ASP A 171 11.85 20.05 6.32
CA ASP A 171 11.00 20.90 7.17
C ASP A 171 9.68 21.22 6.47
N ARG A 172 9.72 21.50 5.18
CA ARG A 172 8.53 21.76 4.37
C ARG A 172 7.57 20.57 4.37
N LEU A 173 8.08 19.36 4.15
CA LEU A 173 7.26 18.15 4.10
C LEU A 173 6.74 17.75 5.48
N ARG A 174 7.55 17.95 6.54
CA ARG A 174 7.10 17.77 7.92
C ARG A 174 5.93 18.68 8.25
N ASP A 175 6.04 19.96 7.91
CA ASP A 175 5.00 20.96 8.21
C ASP A 175 3.76 20.74 7.35
N LEU A 176 3.92 20.36 6.08
CA LEU A 176 2.83 19.92 5.20
C LEU A 176 2.12 18.69 5.76
N SER A 177 2.87 17.68 6.19
CA SER A 177 2.32 16.49 6.82
C SER A 177 1.49 16.84 8.05
N ARG A 178 2.01 17.71 8.93
CA ARG A 178 1.29 18.17 10.14
C ARG A 178 0.01 18.92 9.81
N LYS A 179 0.06 19.79 8.81
CA LYS A 179 -1.12 20.55 8.36
C LYS A 179 -2.24 19.62 7.87
N ILE A 180 -1.87 18.62 7.07
CA ILE A 180 -2.82 17.65 6.53
C ILE A 180 -3.29 16.66 7.61
N GLN A 181 -2.45 16.37 8.60
CA GLN A 181 -2.73 15.44 9.70
C GLN A 181 -3.70 15.97 10.74
N SER A 182 -4.16 17.21 10.64
CA SER A 182 -5.15 17.71 11.57
C SER A 182 -6.38 16.78 11.58
N GLU A 183 -6.47 15.95 12.61
CA GLU A 183 -7.58 15.00 12.81
C GLU A 183 -8.94 15.68 12.70
N GLU A 184 -9.02 16.95 13.16
CA GLU A 184 -10.23 17.75 13.10
C GLU A 184 -10.64 18.06 11.65
N ASP A 185 -9.69 18.35 10.76
CA ASP A 185 -10.02 18.71 9.38
C ASP A 185 -10.48 17.49 8.59
N PHE A 186 -9.79 16.37 8.75
CA PHE A 186 -10.22 15.11 8.13
C PHE A 186 -11.57 14.63 8.70
N SER A 187 -11.71 14.62 10.02
CA SER A 187 -12.97 14.21 10.64
C SER A 187 -14.12 15.11 10.20
N ARG A 188 -13.90 16.42 10.10
CA ARG A 188 -14.89 17.38 9.62
C ARG A 188 -15.23 17.15 8.14
N GLU A 189 -14.24 16.90 7.31
CA GLU A 189 -14.45 16.56 5.90
C GLU A 189 -15.25 15.26 5.74
N MET A 190 -14.91 14.21 6.50
CA MET A 190 -15.63 12.95 6.46
C MET A 190 -17.07 13.08 6.95
N VAL A 191 -17.30 13.80 8.06
CA VAL A 191 -18.65 14.08 8.53
C VAL A 191 -19.46 14.81 7.46
N THR A 192 -18.91 15.88 6.86
CA THR A 192 -19.56 16.63 5.80
C THR A 192 -19.92 15.72 4.62
N ARG A 193 -18.98 14.90 4.17
CA ARG A 193 -19.20 13.98 3.07
C ARG A 193 -20.26 12.92 3.37
N LEU A 194 -20.25 12.36 4.58
CA LEU A 194 -21.28 11.40 4.99
C LEU A 194 -22.67 12.05 5.06
N ASP A 195 -22.75 13.28 5.55
CA ASP A 195 -24.02 14.04 5.60
C ASP A 195 -24.55 14.38 4.20
N GLU A 196 -23.68 14.77 3.27
CA GLU A 196 -24.05 14.99 1.85
C GLU A 196 -24.63 13.72 1.22
N HIS A 197 -23.97 12.57 1.40
CA HIS A 197 -24.46 11.30 0.88
C HIS A 197 -25.73 10.82 1.57
N LYS A 198 -25.92 11.13 2.85
CA LYS A 198 -27.16 10.91 3.57
C LYS A 198 -28.31 11.76 2.99
N ALA A 199 -28.04 13.03 2.70
CA ALA A 199 -29.03 13.92 2.07
C ALA A 199 -29.40 13.43 0.66
N LEU A 200 -28.43 13.00 -0.14
CA LEU A 200 -28.67 12.38 -1.44
C LEU A 200 -29.58 11.14 -1.33
N TRP A 201 -29.35 10.28 -0.34
CA TRP A 201 -30.19 9.13 -0.08
C TRP A 201 -31.62 9.52 0.28
N LEU A 202 -31.78 10.46 1.21
CA LEU A 202 -33.11 10.95 1.61
C LEU A 202 -33.90 11.48 0.42
N GLY A 203 -33.26 12.18 -0.52
CA GLY A 203 -33.90 12.63 -1.77
C GLY A 203 -34.29 11.51 -2.73
N ARG A 204 -33.69 10.32 -2.59
CA ARG A 204 -33.94 9.15 -3.46
C ARG A 204 -34.91 8.14 -2.86
N THR A 205 -35.25 8.22 -1.58
CA THR A 205 -36.15 7.29 -0.88
C THR A 205 -37.55 7.22 -1.49
N SER A 206 -38.00 8.26 -2.18
CA SER A 206 -39.28 8.32 -2.90
C SER A 206 -39.22 7.74 -4.33
N GLN A 207 -38.09 7.18 -4.77
CA GLN A 207 -37.86 6.68 -6.12
C GLN A 207 -37.76 5.15 -6.14
N PRO A 208 -38.87 4.39 -6.24
CA PRO A 208 -38.84 2.94 -6.10
C PRO A 208 -37.99 2.23 -7.16
N GLU A 209 -37.97 2.74 -8.39
CA GLU A 209 -37.15 2.20 -9.49
C GLU A 209 -35.66 2.31 -9.22
N PHE A 210 -35.22 3.47 -8.69
CA PHE A 210 -33.84 3.69 -8.28
C PHE A 210 -33.43 2.72 -7.16
N ILE A 211 -34.28 2.59 -6.13
CA ILE A 211 -34.02 1.69 -5.00
C ILE A 211 -33.88 0.24 -5.49
N LYS A 212 -34.78 -0.18 -6.40
CA LYS A 212 -34.71 -1.52 -7.00
C LYS A 212 -33.39 -1.71 -7.76
N GLN A 213 -33.03 -0.76 -8.62
CA GLN A 213 -31.79 -0.84 -9.39
C GLN A 213 -30.56 -0.89 -8.49
N ALA A 214 -30.48 -0.03 -7.45
CA ALA A 214 -29.39 -0.05 -6.50
C ALA A 214 -29.27 -1.39 -5.77
N LYS A 215 -30.41 -1.97 -5.37
CA LYS A 215 -30.45 -3.29 -4.74
C LYS A 215 -30.00 -4.39 -5.68
N ASP A 216 -30.47 -4.38 -6.93
CA ASP A 216 -30.09 -5.38 -7.93
C ASP A 216 -28.58 -5.34 -8.23
N ILE A 217 -27.99 -4.14 -8.34
CA ILE A 217 -26.54 -3.98 -8.50
C ILE A 217 -25.79 -4.52 -7.28
N THR A 218 -26.18 -4.13 -6.07
CA THR A 218 -25.58 -4.59 -4.82
C THR A 218 -25.58 -6.11 -4.73
N GLN A 219 -26.72 -6.74 -4.95
CA GLN A 219 -26.86 -8.20 -4.90
C GLN A 219 -26.06 -8.90 -6.01
N SER A 220 -26.03 -8.34 -7.21
CA SER A 220 -25.22 -8.87 -8.31
C SER A 220 -23.74 -8.89 -7.95
N LEU A 221 -23.23 -7.85 -7.32
CA LEU A 221 -21.81 -7.78 -6.90
C LEU A 221 -21.53 -8.74 -5.75
N LEU A 222 -22.39 -8.82 -4.74
CA LEU A 222 -22.21 -9.74 -3.61
C LEU A 222 -22.22 -11.22 -4.03
N THR A 223 -22.81 -11.54 -5.19
CA THR A 223 -22.76 -12.89 -5.77
C THR A 223 -21.59 -13.08 -6.75
N SER A 224 -20.84 -12.01 -7.03
CA SER A 224 -19.71 -12.05 -7.94
C SER A 224 -18.41 -12.29 -7.14
N SER A 225 -17.62 -13.23 -7.58
CA SER A 225 -16.26 -13.43 -7.07
C SER A 225 -15.29 -13.57 -8.24
N GLY A 226 -14.12 -12.97 -8.12
CA GLY A 226 -13.00 -13.17 -9.03
C GLY A 226 -11.89 -13.97 -8.35
N HIS A 227 -10.86 -14.32 -9.12
CA HIS A 227 -9.66 -14.98 -8.56
C HIS A 227 -8.92 -14.07 -7.57
N ASP A 228 -8.97 -12.75 -7.82
CA ASP A 228 -8.14 -11.77 -7.11
C ASP A 228 -8.96 -10.85 -6.19
N PHE A 229 -10.26 -11.06 -6.07
CA PHE A 229 -11.13 -10.26 -5.21
C PHE A 229 -12.44 -10.97 -4.87
N SER A 230 -13.04 -10.55 -3.78
CA SER A 230 -14.43 -10.88 -3.41
C SER A 230 -15.18 -9.65 -2.92
N TYR A 231 -16.49 -9.72 -2.95
CA TYR A 231 -17.33 -8.67 -2.41
C TYR A 231 -18.08 -9.20 -1.18
N VAL A 232 -18.08 -8.38 -0.12
CA VAL A 232 -18.81 -8.67 1.11
C VAL A 232 -19.76 -7.54 1.46
N PRO A 233 -20.86 -7.84 2.16
CA PRO A 233 -21.79 -6.80 2.59
C PRO A 233 -21.16 -5.93 3.67
N PHE A 234 -21.46 -4.63 3.59
CA PHE A 234 -21.06 -3.62 4.57
C PHE A 234 -22.22 -2.66 4.83
N THR A 235 -22.43 -2.27 6.08
CA THR A 235 -23.46 -1.26 6.38
C THR A 235 -22.94 0.12 6.04
N CYS A 236 -23.58 0.81 5.09
CA CYS A 236 -23.15 2.15 4.68
C CYS A 236 -23.24 3.14 5.85
N PRO A 237 -22.16 3.85 6.21
CA PRO A 237 -22.14 4.78 7.32
C PRO A 237 -22.97 6.05 7.05
N ALA A 238 -23.25 6.37 5.79
CA ALA A 238 -24.04 7.54 5.42
C ALA A 238 -25.55 7.26 5.41
N CYS A 239 -25.99 6.16 4.83
CA CYS A 239 -27.43 5.91 4.59
C CYS A 239 -27.98 4.65 5.28
N ALA A 240 -27.16 3.93 5.99
CA ALA A 240 -27.50 2.65 6.66
C ALA A 240 -28.06 1.55 5.75
N GLN A 241 -27.89 1.70 4.41
CA GLN A 241 -28.25 0.64 3.45
C GLN A 241 -27.06 -0.30 3.27
N GLU A 242 -27.32 -1.47 2.71
CA GLU A 242 -26.28 -2.44 2.37
C GLU A 242 -25.37 -1.89 1.27
N ALA A 243 -24.13 -1.66 1.58
CA ALA A 243 -23.06 -1.31 0.66
C ALA A 243 -22.21 -2.56 0.33
N VAL A 244 -21.32 -2.44 -0.62
CA VAL A 244 -20.42 -3.51 -1.06
C VAL A 244 -19.00 -3.12 -0.69
N ALA A 245 -18.34 -3.92 0.14
CA ALA A 245 -16.91 -3.84 0.37
C ALA A 245 -16.18 -4.82 -0.55
N ARG A 246 -15.21 -4.32 -1.29
CA ARG A 246 -14.30 -5.14 -2.09
C ARG A 246 -13.14 -5.58 -1.22
N ILE A 247 -12.94 -6.88 -1.16
CA ILE A 247 -11.83 -7.49 -0.45
C ILE A 247 -10.84 -8.01 -1.48
N GLU A 248 -9.59 -7.69 -1.28
CA GLU A 248 -8.49 -8.25 -2.07
C GLU A 248 -7.64 -9.15 -1.17
N PRO A 249 -7.45 -10.43 -1.55
CA PRO A 249 -6.49 -11.29 -0.89
C PRO A 249 -5.07 -10.86 -1.25
N ASP A 250 -4.21 -10.96 -0.27
CA ASP A 250 -2.79 -10.79 -0.46
C ASP A 250 -2.17 -12.17 -0.66
N TYR A 251 -1.38 -12.32 -1.72
CA TYR A 251 -0.79 -13.60 -2.10
C TYR A 251 0.72 -13.56 -1.93
N ASP A 252 1.27 -14.60 -1.33
CA ASP A 252 2.69 -14.93 -1.45
C ASP A 252 2.86 -16.16 -2.35
N TYR A 253 4.04 -16.27 -2.95
CA TYR A 253 4.39 -17.38 -3.83
C TYR A 253 5.42 -18.27 -3.17
N ASP A 254 5.10 -19.56 -2.98
CA ASP A 254 6.05 -20.55 -2.55
C ASP A 254 6.77 -21.15 -3.77
N PRO A 255 8.04 -20.81 -4.00
CA PRO A 255 8.80 -21.35 -5.13
C PRO A 255 9.10 -22.84 -5.00
N ALA A 256 9.07 -23.42 -3.80
CA ALA A 256 9.30 -24.85 -3.59
C ALA A 256 8.09 -25.68 -4.01
N GLU A 257 6.89 -25.20 -3.71
CA GLU A 257 5.63 -25.83 -4.08
C GLU A 257 5.09 -25.34 -5.43
N LYS A 258 5.69 -24.29 -6.00
CA LYS A 258 5.22 -23.59 -7.22
C LYS A 258 3.74 -23.18 -7.12
N SER A 259 3.32 -22.82 -5.94
CA SER A 259 1.93 -22.44 -5.62
C SER A 259 1.89 -21.07 -4.95
N SER A 260 0.80 -20.35 -5.19
CA SER A 260 0.49 -19.11 -4.45
C SER A 260 -0.46 -19.44 -3.29
N TYR A 261 -0.22 -18.85 -2.15
CA TYR A 261 -1.09 -18.95 -0.98
C TYR A 261 -1.46 -17.56 -0.46
N VAL A 262 -2.65 -17.46 0.15
CA VAL A 262 -3.14 -16.20 0.72
C VAL A 262 -2.43 -15.95 2.04
N THR A 263 -1.81 -14.78 2.18
CA THR A 263 -1.11 -14.35 3.40
C THR A 263 -1.94 -13.38 4.24
N GLY A 264 -2.96 -12.79 3.63
CA GLY A 264 -3.85 -11.85 4.30
C GLY A 264 -5.00 -11.43 3.39
N VAL A 265 -5.92 -10.69 3.96
CA VAL A 265 -7.01 -10.04 3.24
C VAL A 265 -7.16 -8.60 3.73
N PHE A 266 -7.51 -7.69 2.83
CA PHE A 266 -7.75 -6.29 3.17
C PHE A 266 -8.94 -5.74 2.40
N VAL A 267 -9.56 -4.71 2.96
CA VAL A 267 -10.60 -3.95 2.27
C VAL A 267 -9.95 -2.96 1.31
N ASP A 268 -10.18 -3.14 0.02
CA ASP A 268 -9.71 -2.23 -1.03
C ASP A 268 -10.63 -1.00 -1.16
N SER A 269 -11.93 -1.24 -1.14
CA SER A 269 -12.91 -0.16 -1.32
C SER A 269 -14.29 -0.52 -0.77
N ILE A 270 -15.09 0.50 -0.47
CA ILE A 270 -16.50 0.39 -0.13
C ILE A 270 -17.31 1.25 -1.10
N ASN A 271 -18.34 0.67 -1.69
CA ASN A 271 -19.24 1.34 -2.63
C ASN A 271 -20.69 1.16 -2.21
N CYS A 272 -21.39 2.26 -1.99
CA CYS A 272 -22.83 2.26 -1.72
C CYS A 272 -23.62 2.74 -2.93
N TYR A 273 -24.37 1.88 -3.55
CA TYR A 273 -25.18 2.18 -4.74
C TYR A 273 -26.48 2.94 -4.40
N PHE A 274 -26.86 3.00 -3.14
CA PHE A 274 -28.05 3.74 -2.67
C PHE A 274 -27.78 5.24 -2.53
N CYS A 275 -26.68 5.64 -1.88
CA CYS A 275 -26.34 7.05 -1.71
C CYS A 275 -25.20 7.53 -2.60
N GLY A 276 -24.48 6.63 -3.26
CA GLY A 276 -23.33 6.94 -4.11
C GLY A 276 -22.03 7.14 -3.36
N LEU A 277 -21.97 6.85 -2.04
CA LEU A 277 -20.74 6.93 -1.27
C LEU A 277 -19.71 5.93 -1.81
N LYS A 278 -18.49 6.40 -2.00
CA LYS A 278 -17.32 5.58 -2.34
C LYS A 278 -16.19 5.89 -1.39
N LEU A 279 -15.64 4.89 -0.75
CA LEU A 279 -14.47 4.98 0.12
C LEU A 279 -13.40 4.07 -0.47
N GLN A 280 -12.21 4.63 -0.72
CA GLN A 280 -11.10 3.90 -1.38
C GLN A 280 -9.76 4.21 -0.73
N ASP A 281 -9.73 5.23 0.12
CA ASP A 281 -8.55 5.67 0.85
C ASP A 281 -8.48 4.92 2.18
N TYR A 282 -7.28 4.52 2.61
CA TYR A 282 -7.13 3.78 3.86
C TYR A 282 -7.61 4.57 5.08
N GLU A 283 -7.47 5.91 5.05
CA GLU A 283 -7.98 6.76 6.13
C GLU A 283 -9.49 6.80 6.16
N GLU A 284 -10.13 6.89 4.97
CA GLU A 284 -11.57 6.82 4.83
C GLU A 284 -12.10 5.47 5.33
N LEU A 285 -11.40 4.38 4.96
CA LEU A 285 -11.75 3.01 5.38
C LEU A 285 -11.54 2.82 6.88
N ASN A 286 -10.47 3.37 7.45
CA ASN A 286 -10.25 3.37 8.89
C ASN A 286 -11.27 4.22 9.65
N TYR A 287 -11.62 5.37 9.11
CA TYR A 287 -12.62 6.26 9.73
C TYR A 287 -13.97 5.56 9.93
N VAL A 288 -14.35 4.71 9.01
CA VAL A 288 -15.61 3.93 9.08
C VAL A 288 -15.42 2.52 9.64
N ASP A 289 -14.26 2.22 10.21
CA ASP A 289 -13.91 0.90 10.76
C ASP A 289 -14.19 -0.26 9.77
N ALA A 290 -13.75 -0.07 8.53
CA ALA A 290 -13.98 -1.05 7.46
C ALA A 290 -13.43 -2.44 7.79
N ASN A 291 -12.38 -2.53 8.59
CA ASN A 291 -11.77 -3.79 8.99
C ASN A 291 -12.60 -4.57 10.01
N SER A 292 -13.64 -3.96 10.61
CA SER A 292 -14.58 -4.66 11.50
C SER A 292 -15.33 -5.81 10.81
N ILE A 293 -15.41 -5.82 9.47
CA ILE A 293 -15.99 -6.95 8.72
C ILE A 293 -15.22 -8.27 8.90
N PHE A 294 -13.95 -8.21 9.31
CA PHE A 294 -13.12 -9.40 9.54
C PHE A 294 -13.23 -9.94 10.98
N GLY A 295 -14.03 -9.29 11.86
CA GLY A 295 -14.09 -9.63 13.26
C GLY A 295 -12.75 -9.42 13.99
N ASP A 296 -12.60 -10.04 15.17
CA ASP A 296 -11.39 -9.93 16.00
C ASP A 296 -10.19 -10.73 15.44
N GLY A 297 -10.12 -11.00 14.15
CA GLY A 297 -8.97 -11.60 13.47
C GLY A 297 -8.69 -13.07 13.81
N ARG A 298 -9.64 -13.80 14.40
CA ARG A 298 -9.43 -15.20 14.80
C ARG A 298 -9.96 -16.24 13.82
N ASP A 299 -10.71 -15.82 12.81
CA ASP A 299 -11.45 -16.76 11.93
C ASP A 299 -10.98 -16.74 10.47
N LEU A 300 -9.81 -16.16 10.17
CA LEU A 300 -9.28 -16.09 8.80
C LEU A 300 -7.93 -16.83 8.69
N VAL A 301 -7.90 -18.09 9.12
CA VAL A 301 -6.82 -19.05 8.77
C VAL A 301 -7.46 -20.32 8.26
#